data_7cbeda1c6ec089306f6959fa69ad85bd
#
_entry.id   7cbeda1c6ec089306f6959fa69ad85bd
#
_cell.length_a   1.000
_cell.length_b   1.000
_cell.length_c   1.000
_cell.angle_alpha   90.00
_cell.angle_beta   90.00
_cell.angle_gamma   90.00
#
_symmetry.space_group_name_H-M   'P 1'
#
loop_
_entity.id
_entity.type
_entity.pdbx_description
1 polymer ?
#
loop_
_entity_poly.entity_id
_entity_poly.type
_entity_poly.pdbx_seq_one_letter_code
_entity_poly.pdbx_strand_id
1 'polypeptide(L)'
;MSIAVTILGNSSAKPTATGHPSAQVVNINEQLFLVDAGEGVQRQMARCGISALKLRAVFISHLHGDHFFGLFPLLSTLGLYGRRTSLRVYAPRPFGEMLECFQRLCESDLPYQIEWVEVDTTKHQIIFENDTTEVWSLPLRHRVPTAGYLFRQKEPALNVKKYAIERYGLTVPQIVQAKRGEDVVLDSGEVLQNEAITYRPYGTLSYAYCSDTNYSARLAKMVESVDMLYHEATYAADMRKTAKERGHATTEDAAKVAQMAGAGRLLIGHFSSRYKDLEQLLAEAREIFPATDIARERETFFIEPKAQKQ
;
A
#
# COMPACT_ATOMS: atom_id res chain seq x y z
N MET A 1 -9.39 0.16 13.89
CA MET A 1 -8.48 -0.33 12.86
C MET A 1 -8.05 0.84 12.00
N SER A 2 -6.79 0.95 11.64
CA SER A 2 -6.25 2.05 10.83
C SER A 2 -5.28 1.47 9.79
N ILE A 3 -5.04 2.21 8.73
CA ILE A 3 -3.88 2.03 7.86
C ILE A 3 -2.92 3.18 8.17
N ALA A 4 -1.65 2.87 8.37
CA ALA A 4 -0.61 3.86 8.55
C ALA A 4 0.46 3.68 7.47
N VAL A 5 0.80 4.75 6.78
CA VAL A 5 1.82 4.75 5.70
C VAL A 5 2.98 5.61 6.16
N THR A 6 4.14 4.99 6.41
CA THR A 6 5.37 5.69 6.77
C THR A 6 6.27 5.81 5.55
N ILE A 7 6.61 7.03 5.17
CA ILE A 7 7.48 7.32 4.03
C ILE A 7 8.94 7.18 4.47
N LEU A 8 9.66 6.25 3.89
CA LEU A 8 11.09 6.04 4.14
C LEU A 8 11.98 6.78 3.14
N GLY A 9 11.47 6.98 1.93
CA GLY A 9 12.12 7.72 0.86
C GLY A 9 11.14 8.09 -0.24
N ASN A 10 11.36 9.24 -0.87
CA ASN A 10 10.49 9.80 -1.90
C ASN A 10 11.26 10.48 -3.05
N SER A 11 12.58 10.29 -3.12
CA SER A 11 13.42 10.88 -4.17
C SER A 11 13.48 10.00 -5.40
N SER A 12 13.40 10.64 -6.58
CA SER A 12 13.53 9.99 -7.89
C SER A 12 14.99 9.77 -8.26
N ALA A 13 15.27 8.64 -8.89
CA ALA A 13 16.47 8.22 -9.61
C ALA A 13 17.75 8.06 -8.77
N LYS A 14 18.11 9.00 -7.92
CA LYS A 14 19.39 8.94 -7.19
C LYS A 14 19.27 9.41 -5.75
N PRO A 15 20.00 8.79 -4.83
CA PRO A 15 20.10 9.30 -3.49
C PRO A 15 20.81 10.66 -3.50
N THR A 16 20.43 11.51 -2.57
CA THR A 16 21.09 12.80 -2.30
C THR A 16 21.64 12.80 -0.88
N ALA A 17 22.36 13.84 -0.49
CA ALA A 17 22.87 13.95 0.88
C ALA A 17 21.76 13.93 1.95
N THR A 18 20.54 14.36 1.59
CA THR A 18 19.41 14.50 2.51
C THR A 18 18.17 13.70 2.09
N GLY A 19 18.10 13.19 0.86
CA GLY A 19 16.95 12.48 0.32
C GLY A 19 17.28 11.02 -0.01
N HIS A 20 16.35 10.12 0.27
CA HIS A 20 16.45 8.69 0.04
C HIS A 20 15.52 8.27 -1.11
N PRO A 21 15.94 7.27 -1.91
CA PRO A 21 15.10 6.70 -2.96
C PRO A 21 13.83 6.03 -2.42
N SER A 22 12.93 5.69 -3.33
CA SER A 22 11.57 5.23 -3.04
C SER A 22 11.53 4.04 -2.07
N ALA A 23 10.87 4.22 -0.95
CA ALA A 23 10.51 3.17 -0.02
C ALA A 23 9.41 3.63 0.94
N GLN A 24 8.46 2.76 1.26
CA GLN A 24 7.38 3.03 2.21
C GLN A 24 7.07 1.79 3.04
N VAL A 25 6.63 1.99 4.28
CA VAL A 25 6.05 0.91 5.09
C VAL A 25 4.56 1.17 5.27
N VAL A 26 3.76 0.23 4.82
CA VAL A 26 2.30 0.20 5.03
C VAL A 26 2.01 -0.72 6.21
N ASN A 27 1.41 -0.17 7.25
CA ASN A 27 0.93 -0.92 8.41
C ASN A 27 -0.59 -1.06 8.32
N ILE A 28 -1.07 -2.28 8.23
CA ILE A 28 -2.49 -2.62 8.24
C ILE A 28 -2.73 -3.58 9.38
N ASN A 29 -3.45 -3.13 10.42
CA ASN A 29 -3.78 -3.97 11.57
C ASN A 29 -2.54 -4.67 12.17
N GLU A 30 -1.47 -3.92 12.44
CA GLU A 30 -0.17 -4.39 12.95
C GLU A 30 0.62 -5.31 11.99
N GLN A 31 0.18 -5.48 10.76
CA GLN A 31 0.93 -6.18 9.72
C GLN A 31 1.71 -5.17 8.88
N LEU A 32 3.03 -5.32 8.85
CA LEU A 32 3.93 -4.42 8.15
C LEU A 32 4.26 -4.96 6.74
N PHE A 33 4.03 -4.13 5.75
CA PHE A 33 4.36 -4.38 4.35
C PHE A 33 5.35 -3.31 3.87
N LEU A 34 6.49 -3.74 3.33
CA LEU A 34 7.42 -2.82 2.68
C LEU A 34 7.04 -2.68 1.20
N VAL A 35 6.94 -1.45 0.72
CA VAL A 35 6.66 -1.14 -0.68
C VAL A 35 7.84 -0.36 -1.23
N ASP A 36 8.49 -0.93 -2.22
CA ASP A 36 9.82 -0.57 -2.71
C ASP A 36 10.90 -0.56 -1.62
N ALA A 37 12.13 -0.68 -2.05
CA ALA A 37 13.27 -0.80 -1.18
C ALA A 37 14.50 -0.11 -1.81
N GLY A 38 14.43 1.20 -1.96
CA GLY A 38 15.55 2.01 -2.44
C GLY A 38 16.74 1.97 -1.49
N GLU A 39 17.87 2.43 -1.96
CA GLU A 39 19.12 2.45 -1.18
C GLU A 39 18.93 3.10 0.20
N GLY A 40 19.44 2.45 1.24
CA GLY A 40 19.36 2.95 2.62
C GLY A 40 18.06 2.63 3.35
N VAL A 41 17.12 1.88 2.76
CA VAL A 41 15.81 1.54 3.34
C VAL A 41 15.91 0.99 4.76
N GLN A 42 16.86 0.09 5.05
CA GLN A 42 17.04 -0.48 6.39
C GLN A 42 17.44 0.57 7.44
N ARG A 43 18.22 1.58 7.06
CA ARG A 43 18.58 2.69 7.95
C ARG A 43 17.36 3.58 8.23
N GLN A 44 16.55 3.82 7.21
CA GLN A 44 15.34 4.62 7.35
C GLN A 44 14.30 3.89 8.22
N MET A 45 14.12 2.57 8.06
CA MET A 45 13.29 1.78 8.97
C MET A 45 13.76 1.93 10.42
N ALA A 46 15.06 1.78 10.69
CA ALA A 46 15.61 1.94 12.03
C ALA A 46 15.38 3.35 12.60
N ARG A 47 15.58 4.41 11.78
CA ARG A 47 15.32 5.80 12.17
C ARG A 47 13.85 6.08 12.50
N CYS A 48 12.94 5.39 11.83
CA CYS A 48 11.50 5.47 12.11
C CYS A 48 11.03 4.53 13.23
N GLY A 49 11.94 3.79 13.90
CA GLY A 49 11.59 2.82 14.95
C GLY A 49 10.84 1.59 14.42
N ILE A 50 10.90 1.31 13.13
CA ILE A 50 10.20 0.21 12.49
C ILE A 50 11.08 -1.04 12.48
N SER A 51 10.64 -2.11 13.16
CA SER A 51 11.34 -3.39 13.18
C SER A 51 11.18 -4.13 11.85
N ALA A 52 12.29 -4.30 11.13
CA ALA A 52 12.29 -5.07 9.88
C ALA A 52 11.93 -6.57 10.09
N LEU A 53 12.16 -7.12 11.28
CA LEU A 53 11.74 -8.49 11.61
C LEU A 53 10.22 -8.71 11.56
N LYS A 54 9.43 -7.63 11.75
CA LYS A 54 7.96 -7.66 11.68
C LYS A 54 7.41 -7.60 10.26
N LEU A 55 8.26 -7.45 9.24
CA LEU A 55 7.80 -7.42 7.85
C LEU A 55 7.10 -8.73 7.49
N ARG A 56 5.87 -8.60 7.01
CA ARG A 56 5.03 -9.70 6.51
C ARG A 56 5.38 -10.05 5.06
N ALA A 57 5.57 -9.02 4.24
CA ALA A 57 5.96 -9.15 2.83
C ALA A 57 6.63 -7.87 2.32
N VAL A 58 7.29 -7.99 1.17
CA VAL A 58 7.88 -6.88 0.41
C VAL A 58 7.24 -6.86 -0.98
N PHE A 59 6.90 -5.67 -1.46
CA PHE A 59 6.32 -5.43 -2.77
C PHE A 59 7.23 -4.49 -3.56
N ILE A 60 7.83 -4.97 -4.64
CA ILE A 60 8.72 -4.20 -5.51
C ILE A 60 7.96 -3.83 -6.79
N SER A 61 7.82 -2.54 -7.02
CA SER A 61 7.07 -2.01 -8.16
C SER A 61 7.74 -2.32 -9.50
N HIS A 62 9.06 -2.11 -9.58
CA HIS A 62 9.89 -2.38 -10.75
C HIS A 62 11.37 -2.44 -10.38
N LEU A 63 12.24 -2.75 -11.35
CA LEU A 63 13.66 -3.04 -11.09
C LEU A 63 14.60 -1.90 -11.47
N HIS A 64 14.16 -0.63 -11.37
CA HIS A 64 15.10 0.49 -11.33
C HIS A 64 15.76 0.57 -9.96
N GLY A 65 17.05 0.93 -9.90
CA GLY A 65 17.85 0.86 -8.69
C GLY A 65 17.31 1.66 -7.51
N ASP A 66 16.68 2.79 -7.78
CA ASP A 66 16.04 3.65 -6.77
C ASP A 66 14.77 3.04 -6.15
N HIS A 67 14.31 1.89 -6.64
CA HIS A 67 13.16 1.15 -6.09
C HIS A 67 13.52 -0.18 -5.42
N PHE A 68 14.72 -0.75 -5.69
CA PHE A 68 15.00 -2.09 -5.13
C PHE A 68 16.44 -2.35 -4.69
N PHE A 69 17.44 -1.49 -4.98
CA PHE A 69 18.84 -1.77 -4.62
C PHE A 69 19.09 -1.89 -3.10
N GLY A 70 18.23 -1.34 -2.27
CA GLY A 70 18.29 -1.53 -0.82
C GLY A 70 17.73 -2.87 -0.33
N LEU A 71 17.09 -3.66 -1.20
CA LEU A 71 16.46 -4.92 -0.79
C LEU A 71 17.49 -5.96 -0.39
N PHE A 72 18.52 -6.22 -1.18
CA PHE A 72 19.50 -7.28 -0.89
C PHE A 72 20.24 -7.07 0.43
N PRO A 73 20.75 -5.88 0.77
CA PRO A 73 21.29 -5.60 2.10
C PRO A 73 20.26 -5.80 3.22
N LEU A 74 18.99 -5.48 2.99
CA LEU A 74 17.92 -5.71 3.96
C LEU A 74 17.71 -7.22 4.18
N LEU A 75 17.67 -8.02 3.12
CA LEU A 75 17.50 -9.47 3.20
C LEU A 75 18.64 -10.12 4.00
N SER A 76 19.90 -9.74 3.74
CA SER A 76 21.06 -10.18 4.52
C SER A 76 20.94 -9.79 6.00
N THR A 77 20.62 -8.52 6.26
CA THR A 77 20.46 -7.99 7.63
C THR A 77 19.35 -8.70 8.43
N LEU A 78 18.25 -9.10 7.79
CA LEU A 78 17.20 -9.88 8.43
C LEU A 78 17.70 -11.23 8.94
N GLY A 79 18.60 -11.88 8.21
CA GLY A 79 19.31 -13.10 8.66
C GLY A 79 20.14 -12.83 9.90
N LEU A 80 20.93 -11.75 9.91
CA LEU A 80 21.74 -11.33 11.06
C LEU A 80 20.90 -10.98 12.29
N TYR A 81 19.71 -10.41 12.11
CA TYR A 81 18.76 -10.14 13.18
C TYR A 81 18.02 -11.40 13.68
N GLY A 82 18.32 -12.56 13.09
CA GLY A 82 17.77 -13.84 13.55
C GLY A 82 16.37 -14.17 13.02
N ARG A 83 15.97 -13.61 11.88
CA ARG A 83 14.73 -14.04 11.21
C ARG A 83 14.78 -15.54 10.92
N ARG A 84 13.69 -16.25 11.21
CA ARG A 84 13.53 -17.71 10.93
C ARG A 84 12.30 -18.00 10.08
N THR A 85 11.33 -17.06 10.04
CA THR A 85 10.12 -17.20 9.23
C THR A 85 10.39 -16.78 7.80
N SER A 86 9.77 -17.45 6.82
CA SER A 86 9.89 -17.06 5.42
C SER A 86 9.48 -15.62 5.18
N LEU A 87 10.03 -15.00 4.13
CA LEU A 87 9.65 -13.67 3.68
C LEU A 87 9.23 -13.73 2.22
N ARG A 88 8.01 -13.33 1.94
CA ARG A 88 7.54 -13.19 0.55
C ARG A 88 7.97 -11.87 -0.04
N VAL A 89 8.54 -11.95 -1.26
CA VAL A 89 8.92 -10.81 -2.08
C VAL A 89 8.11 -10.86 -3.38
N TYR A 90 7.19 -9.93 -3.54
CA TYR A 90 6.39 -9.73 -4.74
C TYR A 90 7.15 -8.78 -5.67
N ALA A 91 7.54 -9.25 -6.84
CA ALA A 91 8.35 -8.48 -7.77
C ALA A 91 8.13 -8.94 -9.23
N PRO A 92 8.38 -8.07 -10.24
CA PRO A 92 8.33 -8.45 -11.64
C PRO A 92 9.31 -9.58 -11.98
N ARG A 93 9.01 -10.32 -13.02
CA ARG A 93 9.71 -11.56 -13.45
C ARG A 93 11.24 -11.51 -13.41
N PRO A 94 11.94 -10.47 -13.92
CA PRO A 94 13.41 -10.47 -13.92
C PRO A 94 14.05 -10.53 -12.53
N PHE A 95 13.28 -10.25 -11.46
CA PHE A 95 13.79 -10.32 -10.09
C PHE A 95 14.20 -11.74 -9.68
N GLY A 96 13.56 -12.79 -10.21
CA GLY A 96 13.89 -14.19 -9.89
C GLY A 96 15.35 -14.53 -10.18
N GLU A 97 15.85 -14.17 -11.36
CA GLU A 97 17.25 -14.40 -11.75
C GLU A 97 18.23 -13.66 -10.83
N MET A 98 17.89 -12.44 -10.42
CA MET A 98 18.72 -11.66 -9.51
C MET A 98 18.74 -12.27 -8.10
N LEU A 99 17.59 -12.77 -7.62
CA LEU A 99 17.49 -13.44 -6.32
C LEU A 99 18.30 -14.74 -6.30
N GLU A 100 18.20 -15.55 -7.35
CA GLU A 100 19.01 -16.78 -7.49
C GLU A 100 20.52 -16.48 -7.49
N CYS A 101 20.94 -15.44 -8.21
CA CYS A 101 22.32 -15.00 -8.22
C CYS A 101 22.77 -14.52 -6.83
N PHE A 102 21.97 -13.72 -6.15
CA PHE A 102 22.25 -13.24 -4.79
C PHE A 102 22.38 -14.40 -3.80
N GLN A 103 21.44 -15.32 -3.77
CA GLN A 103 21.47 -16.48 -2.88
C GLN A 103 22.69 -17.37 -3.16
N ARG A 104 23.02 -17.64 -4.40
CA ARG A 104 24.15 -18.50 -4.78
C ARG A 104 25.51 -17.89 -4.46
N LEU A 105 25.68 -16.58 -4.66
CA LEU A 105 27.00 -15.94 -4.60
C LEU A 105 27.26 -15.16 -3.32
N CYS A 106 26.22 -14.65 -2.67
CA CYS A 106 26.35 -13.76 -1.54
C CYS A 106 25.79 -14.34 -0.23
N GLU A 107 24.69 -15.07 -0.30
CA GLU A 107 23.92 -15.46 0.89
C GLU A 107 23.42 -16.91 0.79
N SER A 108 24.36 -17.87 0.61
CA SER A 108 24.00 -19.29 0.49
C SER A 108 23.36 -19.88 1.75
N ASP A 109 23.63 -19.29 2.94
CA ASP A 109 23.28 -19.84 4.26
C ASP A 109 22.31 -18.96 5.05
N LEU A 110 21.41 -18.24 4.36
CA LEU A 110 20.37 -17.47 5.05
C LEU A 110 19.54 -18.37 5.97
N PRO A 111 19.32 -17.97 7.24
CA PRO A 111 18.62 -18.79 8.23
C PRO A 111 17.08 -18.80 8.04
N TYR A 112 16.59 -18.24 6.96
CA TYR A 112 15.17 -18.18 6.59
C TYR A 112 15.01 -18.26 5.06
N GLN A 113 13.83 -18.64 4.61
CA GLN A 113 13.51 -18.75 3.18
C GLN A 113 13.01 -17.43 2.62
N ILE A 114 13.47 -17.03 1.44
CA ILE A 114 12.90 -15.94 0.64
C ILE A 114 12.02 -16.58 -0.43
N GLU A 115 10.72 -16.29 -0.39
CA GLU A 115 9.72 -16.78 -1.32
C GLU A 115 9.44 -15.68 -2.35
N TRP A 116 10.00 -15.78 -3.55
CA TRP A 116 9.64 -14.86 -4.62
C TRP A 116 8.30 -15.25 -5.24
N VAL A 117 7.43 -14.25 -5.38
CA VAL A 117 6.15 -14.35 -6.08
C VAL A 117 6.18 -13.40 -7.26
N GLU A 118 6.10 -13.96 -8.47
CA GLU A 118 6.08 -13.18 -9.70
C GLU A 118 4.82 -12.30 -9.77
N VAL A 119 5.00 -11.00 -10.03
CA VAL A 119 3.92 -10.05 -10.27
C VAL A 119 3.78 -9.84 -11.78
N ASP A 120 2.63 -10.23 -12.33
CA ASP A 120 2.26 -9.88 -13.71
C ASP A 120 1.86 -8.40 -13.75
N THR A 121 2.77 -7.56 -14.25
CA THR A 121 2.59 -6.10 -14.32
C THR A 121 1.54 -5.65 -15.34
N THR A 122 0.94 -6.57 -16.07
CA THR A 122 -0.11 -6.29 -17.08
C THR A 122 -1.51 -6.52 -16.55
N LYS A 123 -1.65 -7.21 -15.41
CA LYS A 123 -2.93 -7.61 -14.81
C LYS A 123 -3.25 -6.83 -13.54
N HIS A 124 -4.53 -6.49 -13.41
CA HIS A 124 -5.12 -6.01 -12.17
C HIS A 124 -5.77 -7.21 -11.45
N GLN A 125 -5.10 -7.74 -10.43
CA GLN A 125 -5.52 -8.97 -9.75
C GLN A 125 -5.04 -8.98 -8.29
N ILE A 126 -5.69 -9.79 -7.45
CA ILE A 126 -5.21 -10.07 -6.10
C ILE A 126 -3.92 -10.88 -6.20
N ILE A 127 -2.86 -10.41 -5.54
CA ILE A 127 -1.55 -11.06 -5.47
C ILE A 127 -1.20 -11.51 -4.05
N PHE A 128 -1.81 -10.90 -3.05
CA PHE A 128 -1.70 -11.28 -1.64
C PHE A 128 -3.07 -11.21 -0.99
N GLU A 129 -3.37 -12.18 -0.14
CA GLU A 129 -4.61 -12.24 0.61
C GLU A 129 -4.41 -12.97 1.95
N ASN A 130 -5.07 -12.47 3.00
CA ASN A 130 -5.24 -13.15 4.29
C ASN A 130 -6.61 -12.80 4.88
N ASP A 131 -6.85 -13.11 6.16
CA ASP A 131 -8.16 -12.92 6.80
C ASP A 131 -8.61 -11.46 6.88
N THR A 132 -7.69 -10.49 6.86
CA THR A 132 -7.97 -9.07 7.12
C THR A 132 -7.58 -8.13 5.98
N THR A 133 -6.76 -8.58 5.04
CA THR A 133 -6.12 -7.72 4.05
C THR A 133 -6.00 -8.43 2.72
N GLU A 134 -6.24 -7.69 1.65
CA GLU A 134 -5.90 -8.06 0.28
C GLU A 134 -5.01 -7.00 -0.36
N VAL A 135 -4.10 -7.44 -1.25
CA VAL A 135 -3.28 -6.55 -2.06
C VAL A 135 -3.46 -6.90 -3.53
N TRP A 136 -3.79 -5.87 -4.31
CA TRP A 136 -3.99 -5.96 -5.76
C TRP A 136 -2.79 -5.39 -6.50
N SER A 137 -2.39 -5.99 -7.62
CA SER A 137 -1.48 -5.39 -8.57
C SER A 137 -2.21 -4.35 -9.43
N LEU A 138 -1.54 -3.23 -9.72
CA LEU A 138 -2.03 -2.16 -10.58
C LEU A 138 -1.09 -2.03 -11.78
N PRO A 139 -1.51 -2.36 -13.01
CA PRO A 139 -0.72 -2.11 -14.22
C PRO A 139 -0.38 -0.63 -14.39
N LEU A 140 0.92 -0.31 -14.41
CA LEU A 140 1.44 1.04 -14.62
C LEU A 140 2.10 1.18 -16.00
N ARG A 141 2.26 2.42 -16.46
CA ARG A 141 2.85 2.74 -17.77
C ARG A 141 4.22 3.37 -17.62
N HIS A 142 5.23 2.55 -17.57
CA HIS A 142 6.62 2.99 -17.50
C HIS A 142 7.47 2.33 -18.58
N ARG A 143 8.79 2.66 -18.64
CA ARG A 143 9.72 2.13 -19.65
C ARG A 143 10.12 0.67 -19.42
N VAL A 144 9.93 0.18 -18.20
CA VAL A 144 10.15 -1.21 -17.80
C VAL A 144 8.85 -1.78 -17.23
N PRO A 145 8.69 -3.11 -17.14
CA PRO A 145 7.54 -3.71 -16.48
C PRO A 145 7.36 -3.18 -15.06
N THR A 146 6.25 -2.49 -14.80
CA THR A 146 6.00 -1.77 -13.54
C THR A 146 4.58 -2.03 -13.05
N ALA A 147 4.44 -2.32 -11.76
CA ALA A 147 3.18 -2.44 -11.06
C ALA A 147 3.10 -1.45 -9.89
N GLY A 148 1.93 -0.87 -9.67
CA GLY A 148 1.55 -0.31 -8.39
C GLY A 148 0.85 -1.35 -7.53
N TYR A 149 0.45 -0.96 -6.32
CA TYR A 149 -0.20 -1.85 -5.36
C TYR A 149 -1.37 -1.16 -4.66
N LEU A 150 -2.53 -1.83 -4.64
CA LEU A 150 -3.69 -1.38 -3.88
C LEU A 150 -3.86 -2.29 -2.66
N PHE A 151 -3.66 -1.74 -1.49
CA PHE A 151 -3.91 -2.38 -0.21
C PHE A 151 -5.33 -2.07 0.23
N ARG A 152 -6.09 -3.11 0.57
CA ARG A 152 -7.47 -2.97 1.01
C ARG A 152 -7.73 -3.85 2.23
N GLN A 153 -8.35 -3.29 3.24
CA GLN A 153 -8.88 -4.09 4.34
C GLN A 153 -10.09 -4.88 3.86
N LYS A 154 -10.18 -6.13 4.28
CA LYS A 154 -11.40 -6.92 4.11
C LYS A 154 -12.49 -6.42 5.05
N GLU A 155 -13.72 -6.67 4.67
CA GLU A 155 -14.86 -6.33 5.49
C GLU A 155 -14.78 -7.02 6.86
N PRO A 156 -14.99 -6.29 7.96
CA PRO A 156 -15.00 -6.87 9.29
C PRO A 156 -16.19 -7.82 9.44
N ALA A 157 -16.03 -8.82 10.31
CA ALA A 157 -17.15 -9.65 10.72
C ALA A 157 -18.29 -8.78 11.30
N LEU A 158 -19.51 -9.19 11.05
CA LEU A 158 -20.70 -8.55 11.60
C LEU A 158 -20.67 -8.62 13.14
N ASN A 159 -21.12 -7.56 13.80
CA ASN A 159 -21.42 -7.55 15.21
C ASN A 159 -22.92 -7.55 15.41
N VAL A 160 -23.39 -8.28 16.43
CA VAL A 160 -24.82 -8.26 16.84
C VAL A 160 -25.06 -7.03 17.71
N LYS A 161 -26.13 -6.30 17.40
CA LYS A 161 -26.54 -5.12 18.16
C LYS A 161 -26.90 -5.53 19.59
N LYS A 162 -26.37 -4.82 20.59
CA LYS A 162 -26.56 -5.17 22.00
C LYS A 162 -28.04 -5.27 22.39
N TYR A 163 -28.87 -4.33 21.89
CA TYR A 163 -30.29 -4.36 22.15
C TYR A 163 -30.99 -5.62 21.64
N ALA A 164 -30.52 -6.19 20.52
CA ALA A 164 -31.10 -7.41 19.96
C ALA A 164 -30.79 -8.62 20.83
N ILE A 165 -29.56 -8.69 21.37
CA ILE A 165 -29.19 -9.76 22.32
C ILE A 165 -30.09 -9.70 23.58
N GLU A 166 -30.25 -8.51 24.15
CA GLU A 166 -31.03 -8.31 25.37
C GLU A 166 -32.55 -8.49 25.14
N ARG A 167 -33.10 -7.93 24.06
CA ARG A 167 -34.52 -7.95 23.75
C ARG A 167 -35.04 -9.33 23.38
N TYR A 168 -34.26 -10.06 22.57
CA TYR A 168 -34.69 -11.36 22.02
C TYR A 168 -34.09 -12.55 22.79
N GLY A 169 -33.22 -12.30 23.78
CA GLY A 169 -32.57 -13.36 24.57
C GLY A 169 -31.67 -14.26 23.72
N LEU A 170 -30.95 -13.70 22.75
CA LEU A 170 -30.19 -14.50 21.78
C LEU A 170 -29.14 -15.38 22.45
N THR A 171 -29.18 -16.66 22.16
CA THR A 171 -28.18 -17.64 22.59
C THR A 171 -26.85 -17.47 21.85
N VAL A 172 -25.77 -18.02 22.43
CA VAL A 172 -24.45 -17.96 21.79
C VAL A 172 -24.45 -18.55 20.37
N PRO A 173 -25.08 -19.72 20.08
CA PRO A 173 -25.21 -20.23 18.72
C PRO A 173 -25.92 -19.26 17.77
N GLN A 174 -27.03 -18.63 18.20
CA GLN A 174 -27.74 -17.63 17.41
C GLN A 174 -26.91 -16.38 17.13
N ILE A 175 -26.12 -15.92 18.12
CA ILE A 175 -25.16 -14.83 17.91
C ILE A 175 -24.10 -15.20 16.87
N VAL A 176 -23.57 -16.42 16.92
CA VAL A 176 -22.60 -16.90 15.91
C VAL A 176 -23.23 -16.99 14.53
N GLN A 177 -24.49 -17.48 14.44
CA GLN A 177 -25.26 -17.53 13.18
C GLN A 177 -25.46 -16.12 12.61
N ALA A 178 -25.92 -15.17 13.42
CA ALA A 178 -26.08 -13.78 13.01
C ALA A 178 -24.76 -13.15 12.51
N LYS A 179 -23.62 -13.42 13.17
CA LYS A 179 -22.30 -12.94 12.75
C LYS A 179 -21.84 -13.49 11.40
N ARG A 180 -22.41 -14.59 10.93
CA ARG A 180 -22.16 -15.15 9.59
C ARG A 180 -23.03 -14.54 8.49
N GLY A 181 -23.93 -13.61 8.86
CA GLY A 181 -24.85 -12.99 7.92
C GLY A 181 -26.16 -13.74 7.73
N GLU A 182 -26.44 -14.74 8.58
CA GLU A 182 -27.65 -15.56 8.50
C GLU A 182 -28.76 -14.97 9.38
N ASP A 183 -30.02 -15.11 8.93
CA ASP A 183 -31.17 -14.75 9.73
C ASP A 183 -31.29 -15.70 10.94
N VAL A 184 -31.82 -15.20 12.04
CA VAL A 184 -32.00 -16.00 13.29
C VAL A 184 -33.46 -16.34 13.50
N VAL A 185 -33.76 -17.63 13.68
CA VAL A 185 -35.10 -18.10 14.05
C VAL A 185 -35.14 -18.28 15.57
N LEU A 186 -36.10 -17.60 16.23
CA LEU A 186 -36.34 -17.74 17.66
C LEU A 186 -37.16 -18.99 17.97
N ASP A 187 -37.14 -19.46 19.21
CA ASP A 187 -37.95 -20.59 19.66
C ASP A 187 -39.47 -20.37 19.48
N SER A 188 -39.88 -19.10 19.41
CA SER A 188 -41.27 -18.72 19.06
C SER A 188 -41.66 -18.95 17.60
N GLY A 189 -40.70 -19.24 16.73
CA GLY A 189 -40.88 -19.31 15.28
C GLY A 189 -40.73 -17.93 14.58
N GLU A 190 -40.51 -16.85 15.30
CA GLU A 190 -40.23 -15.54 14.73
C GLU A 190 -38.85 -15.51 14.06
N VAL A 191 -38.76 -14.97 12.84
CA VAL A 191 -37.53 -14.83 12.07
C VAL A 191 -36.99 -13.40 12.22
N LEU A 192 -35.80 -13.26 12.81
CA LEU A 192 -35.10 -11.99 12.90
C LEU A 192 -34.19 -11.83 11.68
N GLN A 193 -34.48 -10.85 10.86
CA GLN A 193 -33.67 -10.52 9.69
C GLN A 193 -32.27 -10.06 10.12
N ASN A 194 -31.21 -10.61 9.52
CA ASN A 194 -29.83 -10.35 9.89
C ASN A 194 -29.49 -8.85 9.94
N GLU A 195 -29.88 -8.10 8.89
CA GLU A 195 -29.63 -6.67 8.78
C GLU A 195 -30.29 -5.84 9.91
N ALA A 196 -31.40 -6.32 10.45
CA ALA A 196 -32.08 -5.66 11.57
C ALA A 196 -31.31 -5.79 12.89
N ILE A 197 -30.65 -6.93 13.10
CA ILE A 197 -30.00 -7.30 14.38
C ILE A 197 -28.48 -7.19 14.36
N THR A 198 -27.85 -6.95 13.20
CA THR A 198 -26.39 -6.83 13.06
C THR A 198 -25.96 -5.48 12.54
N TYR A 199 -24.66 -5.22 12.61
CA TYR A 199 -24.02 -4.05 12.02
C TYR A 199 -22.55 -4.34 11.73
N ARG A 200 -21.96 -3.64 10.76
CA ARG A 200 -20.51 -3.63 10.55
C ARG A 200 -19.87 -2.62 11.50
N PRO A 201 -18.90 -3.02 12.33
CA PRO A 201 -18.35 -2.14 13.36
C PRO A 201 -17.55 -0.94 12.78
N TYR A 202 -17.04 -1.08 11.56
CA TYR A 202 -16.29 -0.04 10.84
C TYR A 202 -16.29 -0.33 9.34
N GLY A 203 -16.06 0.71 8.53
CA GLY A 203 -15.84 0.58 7.10
C GLY A 203 -14.44 0.05 6.77
N THR A 204 -14.27 -0.49 5.58
CA THR A 204 -12.97 -0.91 5.06
C THR A 204 -12.16 0.31 4.65
N LEU A 205 -10.84 0.23 4.87
CA LEU A 205 -9.89 1.27 4.46
C LEU A 205 -9.01 0.75 3.33
N SER A 206 -8.53 1.69 2.50
CA SER A 206 -7.72 1.38 1.34
C SER A 206 -6.61 2.39 1.10
N TYR A 207 -5.48 1.89 0.64
CA TYR A 207 -4.30 2.66 0.25
C TYR A 207 -3.78 2.18 -1.09
N ALA A 208 -3.60 3.09 -2.06
CA ALA A 208 -2.99 2.77 -3.35
C ALA A 208 -1.62 3.43 -3.47
N TYR A 209 -0.62 2.65 -3.86
CA TYR A 209 0.72 3.08 -4.22
C TYR A 209 0.90 3.02 -5.73
N CYS A 210 0.93 4.16 -6.39
CA CYS A 210 1.22 4.30 -7.81
C CYS A 210 2.64 4.83 -7.98
N SER A 211 3.56 3.89 -8.28
CA SER A 211 4.96 4.17 -8.57
C SER A 211 5.12 4.85 -9.94
N ASP A 212 6.28 4.74 -10.54
CA ASP A 212 6.65 5.36 -11.82
C ASP A 212 5.65 5.02 -12.91
N THR A 213 5.01 6.06 -13.45
CA THR A 213 3.97 5.88 -14.47
C THR A 213 3.70 7.16 -15.26
N ASN A 214 3.40 7.04 -16.53
CA ASN A 214 2.73 8.09 -17.26
C ASN A 214 1.28 8.24 -16.79
N TYR A 215 0.69 9.41 -17.04
CA TYR A 215 -0.74 9.63 -16.84
C TYR A 215 -1.61 8.51 -17.43
N SER A 216 -2.56 8.03 -16.66
CA SER A 216 -3.47 6.96 -17.09
C SER A 216 -4.87 7.11 -16.48
N ALA A 217 -5.85 7.45 -17.31
CA ALA A 217 -7.26 7.45 -16.88
C ALA A 217 -7.77 6.04 -16.48
N ARG A 218 -7.14 4.97 -17.03
CA ARG A 218 -7.44 3.58 -16.62
C ARG A 218 -7.03 3.33 -15.16
N LEU A 219 -5.91 3.92 -14.71
CA LEU A 219 -5.45 3.80 -13.34
C LEU A 219 -6.49 4.35 -12.36
N ALA A 220 -7.08 5.52 -12.66
CA ALA A 220 -8.11 6.11 -11.81
C ALA A 220 -9.30 5.16 -11.56
N LYS A 221 -9.71 4.38 -12.57
CA LYS A 221 -10.78 3.38 -12.40
C LYS A 221 -10.38 2.21 -11.50
N MET A 222 -9.09 1.78 -11.55
CA MET A 222 -8.61 0.68 -10.72
C MET A 222 -8.45 1.06 -9.24
N VAL A 223 -8.30 2.35 -8.94
CA VAL A 223 -8.19 2.89 -7.59
C VAL A 223 -9.40 3.74 -7.20
N GLU A 224 -10.56 3.45 -7.80
CA GLU A 224 -11.80 4.18 -7.53
C GLU A 224 -12.14 4.17 -6.03
N SER A 225 -12.50 5.36 -5.52
CA SER A 225 -12.89 5.59 -4.11
C SER A 225 -11.84 5.16 -3.08
N VAL A 226 -10.55 5.09 -3.45
CA VAL A 226 -9.48 4.80 -2.48
C VAL A 226 -9.40 5.90 -1.42
N ASP A 227 -9.22 5.52 -0.15
CA ASP A 227 -9.15 6.50 0.94
C ASP A 227 -7.88 7.36 0.85
N MET A 228 -6.76 6.77 0.47
CA MET A 228 -5.50 7.49 0.24
C MET A 228 -4.78 6.94 -0.99
N LEU A 229 -4.44 7.83 -1.91
CA LEU A 229 -3.66 7.56 -3.10
C LEU A 229 -2.26 8.16 -2.97
N TYR A 230 -1.20 7.36 -3.00
CA TYR A 230 0.13 7.83 -3.34
C TYR A 230 0.31 7.76 -4.85
N HIS A 231 0.73 8.86 -5.46
CA HIS A 231 1.03 8.90 -6.89
C HIS A 231 2.35 9.64 -7.12
N GLU A 232 3.21 9.07 -7.97
CA GLU A 232 4.41 9.78 -8.38
C GLU A 232 4.07 11.13 -9.02
N ALA A 233 4.90 12.12 -8.78
CA ALA A 233 4.83 13.46 -9.35
C ALA A 233 6.26 13.97 -9.57
N THR A 234 6.99 13.22 -10.41
CA THR A 234 8.43 13.47 -10.65
C THR A 234 8.69 14.86 -11.20
N TYR A 235 7.73 15.44 -11.92
CA TYR A 235 7.87 16.71 -12.62
C TYR A 235 6.75 17.71 -12.29
N ALA A 236 7.07 18.99 -12.33
CA ALA A 236 6.08 20.08 -12.35
C ALA A 236 5.27 20.07 -13.66
N ALA A 237 4.16 20.78 -13.68
CA ALA A 237 3.22 20.82 -14.81
C ALA A 237 3.83 21.30 -16.13
N ASP A 238 4.76 22.24 -16.07
CA ASP A 238 5.50 22.80 -17.23
C ASP A 238 6.41 21.75 -17.92
N MET A 239 6.81 20.71 -17.20
CA MET A 239 7.69 19.65 -17.70
C MET A 239 6.94 18.44 -18.30
N ARG A 240 5.65 18.58 -18.64
CA ARG A 240 4.79 17.48 -19.13
C ARG A 240 5.38 16.68 -20.29
N LYS A 241 6.02 17.35 -21.27
CA LYS A 241 6.66 16.68 -22.40
C LYS A 241 7.78 15.75 -21.91
N THR A 242 8.66 16.26 -21.07
CA THR A 242 9.78 15.49 -20.47
C THR A 242 9.26 14.34 -19.62
N ALA A 243 8.23 14.58 -18.80
CA ALA A 243 7.60 13.54 -17.99
C ALA A 243 7.12 12.38 -18.87
N LYS A 244 6.36 12.69 -19.93
CA LYS A 244 5.83 11.68 -20.85
C LYS A 244 6.95 10.89 -21.55
N GLU A 245 7.98 11.55 -22.05
CA GLU A 245 9.11 10.91 -22.73
C GLU A 245 9.91 9.98 -21.80
N ARG A 246 9.97 10.31 -20.51
CA ARG A 246 10.70 9.53 -19.50
C ARG A 246 9.85 8.49 -18.77
N GLY A 247 8.56 8.41 -19.07
CA GLY A 247 7.67 7.42 -18.46
C GLY A 247 7.18 7.83 -17.07
N HIS A 248 7.09 9.14 -16.79
CA HIS A 248 6.68 9.70 -15.51
C HIS A 248 5.44 10.60 -15.62
N ALA A 249 4.93 11.02 -14.47
CA ALA A 249 3.82 11.94 -14.32
C ALA A 249 4.27 13.33 -13.84
N THR A 250 3.38 14.30 -14.07
CA THR A 250 3.46 15.63 -13.47
C THR A 250 2.56 15.72 -12.22
N THR A 251 2.74 16.78 -11.44
CA THR A 251 1.87 17.15 -10.33
C THR A 251 0.40 17.22 -10.73
N GLU A 252 0.11 17.83 -11.90
CA GLU A 252 -1.26 17.87 -12.45
C GLU A 252 -1.78 16.49 -12.85
N ASP A 253 -0.93 15.62 -13.41
CA ASP A 253 -1.33 14.27 -13.81
C ASP A 253 -1.73 13.45 -12.59
N ALA A 254 -0.95 13.52 -11.51
CA ALA A 254 -1.26 12.88 -10.22
C ALA A 254 -2.59 13.39 -9.64
N ALA A 255 -2.78 14.71 -9.61
CA ALA A 255 -4.00 15.33 -9.10
C ALA A 255 -5.23 15.00 -9.94
N LYS A 256 -5.12 14.92 -11.27
CA LYS A 256 -6.19 14.48 -12.17
C LYS A 256 -6.58 13.02 -11.94
N VAL A 257 -5.61 12.13 -11.72
CA VAL A 257 -5.88 10.73 -11.38
C VAL A 257 -6.63 10.64 -10.05
N ALA A 258 -6.21 11.38 -9.02
CA ALA A 258 -6.87 11.42 -7.73
C ALA A 258 -8.31 11.94 -7.83
N GLN A 259 -8.53 13.01 -8.59
CA GLN A 259 -9.86 13.60 -8.82
C GLN A 259 -10.79 12.61 -9.55
N MET A 260 -10.30 11.99 -10.64
CA MET A 260 -11.06 11.01 -11.41
C MET A 260 -11.37 9.74 -10.62
N ALA A 261 -10.48 9.34 -9.71
CA ALA A 261 -10.69 8.21 -8.84
C ALA A 261 -11.66 8.50 -7.69
N GLY A 262 -11.96 9.77 -7.41
CA GLY A 262 -12.69 10.15 -6.20
C GLY A 262 -11.93 9.78 -4.93
N ALA A 263 -10.60 9.88 -4.94
CA ALA A 263 -9.75 9.54 -3.81
C ALA A 263 -10.08 10.42 -2.59
N GLY A 264 -9.92 9.88 -1.38
CA GLY A 264 -10.12 10.67 -0.16
C GLY A 264 -8.99 11.67 0.09
N ARG A 265 -7.75 11.27 -0.22
CA ARG A 265 -6.52 12.07 -0.04
C ARG A 265 -5.49 11.66 -1.08
N LEU A 266 -4.70 12.62 -1.56
CA LEU A 266 -3.55 12.38 -2.44
C LEU A 266 -2.24 12.65 -1.69
N LEU A 267 -1.29 11.73 -1.79
CA LEU A 267 0.11 11.95 -1.44
C LEU A 267 0.92 12.00 -2.72
N ILE A 268 1.61 13.10 -2.98
CA ILE A 268 2.55 13.21 -4.10
C ILE A 268 3.98 12.95 -3.62
N GLY A 269 4.76 12.24 -4.42
CA GLY A 269 6.14 11.88 -4.11
C GLY A 269 6.96 11.54 -5.34
N HIS A 270 8.13 10.90 -5.16
CA HIS A 270 9.05 10.54 -6.22
C HIS A 270 9.59 11.78 -6.99
N PHE A 271 9.97 12.81 -6.23
CA PHE A 271 10.37 14.09 -6.82
C PHE A 271 11.75 14.05 -7.46
N SER A 272 11.86 14.67 -8.63
CA SER A 272 13.16 14.92 -9.26
C SER A 272 14.04 15.80 -8.37
N SER A 273 15.30 15.42 -8.20
CA SER A 273 16.31 16.19 -7.42
C SER A 273 16.56 17.61 -7.91
N ARG A 274 15.95 18.03 -9.04
CA ARG A 274 15.97 19.42 -9.52
C ARG A 274 15.15 20.35 -8.65
N TYR A 275 14.10 19.85 -8.00
CA TYR A 275 13.23 20.65 -7.14
C TYR A 275 13.76 20.65 -5.72
N LYS A 276 14.21 21.80 -5.26
CA LYS A 276 14.66 22.01 -3.87
C LYS A 276 13.51 22.43 -2.96
N ASP A 277 12.57 23.19 -3.53
CA ASP A 277 11.32 23.57 -2.89
C ASP A 277 10.17 22.77 -3.49
N LEU A 278 9.45 22.05 -2.64
CA LEU A 278 8.34 21.22 -3.03
C LEU A 278 6.98 21.91 -2.88
N GLU A 279 6.95 23.11 -2.28
CA GLU A 279 5.70 23.83 -2.03
C GLU A 279 5.04 24.29 -3.33
N GLN A 280 5.85 24.63 -4.35
CA GLN A 280 5.33 24.93 -5.68
C GLN A 280 4.63 23.71 -6.29
N LEU A 281 5.23 22.52 -6.18
CA LEU A 281 4.65 21.26 -6.67
C LEU A 281 3.34 20.93 -5.95
N LEU A 282 3.30 21.17 -4.64
CA LEU A 282 2.09 21.00 -3.84
C LEU A 282 0.99 21.97 -4.27
N ALA A 283 1.32 23.23 -4.50
CA ALA A 283 0.35 24.25 -4.93
C ALA A 283 -0.28 23.88 -6.28
N GLU A 284 0.52 23.46 -7.27
CA GLU A 284 0.03 22.99 -8.58
C GLU A 284 -0.95 21.82 -8.43
N ALA A 285 -0.62 20.84 -7.61
CA ALA A 285 -1.50 19.69 -7.40
C ALA A 285 -2.80 20.08 -6.68
N ARG A 286 -2.74 20.99 -5.70
CA ARG A 286 -3.89 21.46 -4.93
C ARG A 286 -4.88 22.31 -5.73
N GLU A 287 -4.45 22.94 -6.81
CA GLU A 287 -5.37 23.64 -7.73
C GLU A 287 -6.40 22.68 -8.33
N ILE A 288 -6.03 21.41 -8.53
CA ILE A 288 -6.90 20.38 -9.11
C ILE A 288 -7.54 19.50 -8.03
N PHE A 289 -6.75 19.09 -7.04
CA PHE A 289 -7.18 18.21 -5.96
C PHE A 289 -6.73 18.77 -4.60
N PRO A 290 -7.58 19.57 -3.91
CA PRO A 290 -7.22 20.29 -2.69
C PRO A 290 -6.72 19.41 -1.55
N ALA A 291 -7.23 18.16 -1.43
CA ALA A 291 -6.81 17.21 -0.40
C ALA A 291 -5.48 16.52 -0.74
N THR A 292 -4.47 17.30 -1.13
CA THR A 292 -3.14 16.83 -1.51
C THR A 292 -2.11 17.22 -0.48
N ASP A 293 -1.18 16.30 -0.18
CA ASP A 293 -0.02 16.50 0.67
C ASP A 293 1.26 15.95 0.01
N ILE A 294 2.41 16.42 0.50
CA ILE A 294 3.72 15.88 0.12
C ILE A 294 4.02 14.66 0.99
N ALA A 295 4.43 13.58 0.36
CA ALA A 295 4.94 12.39 1.05
C ALA A 295 6.36 12.68 1.60
N ARG A 296 6.46 13.36 2.74
CA ARG A 296 7.76 13.72 3.35
C ARG A 296 8.40 12.52 4.02
N GLU A 297 9.70 12.38 3.86
CA GLU A 297 10.47 11.31 4.53
C GLU A 297 10.30 11.34 6.05
N ARG A 298 10.13 10.15 6.64
CA ARG A 298 9.92 9.89 8.05
C ARG A 298 8.60 10.40 8.62
N GLU A 299 7.71 10.91 7.79
CA GLU A 299 6.33 11.18 8.19
C GLU A 299 5.47 9.92 8.05
N THR A 300 4.49 9.82 8.94
CA THR A 300 3.47 8.75 8.92
C THR A 300 2.10 9.37 8.67
N PHE A 301 1.44 8.90 7.64
CA PHE A 301 0.10 9.30 7.26
C PHE A 301 -0.90 8.24 7.70
N PHE A 302 -1.92 8.65 8.44
CA PHE A 302 -2.95 7.76 8.94
C PHE A 302 -4.22 7.85 8.09
N ILE A 303 -4.81 6.68 7.84
CA ILE A 303 -6.15 6.54 7.28
C ILE A 303 -7.01 5.96 8.40
N GLU A 304 -7.98 6.76 8.85
CA GLU A 304 -8.88 6.38 9.93
C GLU A 304 -10.28 6.10 9.39
N PRO A 305 -11.02 5.15 10.00
CA PRO A 305 -12.40 4.91 9.63
C PRO A 305 -13.23 6.18 9.81
N LYS A 306 -14.00 6.54 8.81
CA LYS A 306 -15.04 7.56 8.97
C LYS A 306 -16.02 7.04 10.02
N ALA A 307 -16.31 7.82 11.06
CA ALA A 307 -17.30 7.47 12.07
C ALA A 307 -18.63 7.17 11.35
N GLN A 308 -19.08 5.92 11.41
CA GLN A 308 -20.42 5.59 10.98
C GLN A 308 -21.37 6.25 11.99
N LYS A 309 -22.19 7.21 11.52
CA LYS A 309 -23.29 7.71 12.34
C LYS A 309 -24.21 6.52 12.65
N GLN A 310 -24.26 6.15 13.90
CA GLN A 310 -25.21 5.17 14.46
C GLN A 310 -26.64 5.66 14.33
#